data_083240894544952c85f0b8a2194fecef
#
_entry.id   083240894544952c85f0b8a2194fecef
#
_cell.length_a   1.000
_cell.length_b   1.000
_cell.length_c   1.000
_cell.angle_alpha   90.00
_cell.angle_beta   90.00
_cell.angle_gamma   90.00
#
_symmetry.space_group_name_H-M   'P 1'
#
loop_
_entity.id
_entity.type
_entity.pdbx_description
1 polymer ?
#
loop_
_entity_poly.entity_id
_entity_poly.type
_entity_poly.pdbx_seq_one_letter_code
_entity_poly.pdbx_strand_id
1 'polypeptide(L)'
;MTAKEFMDFLHILERMKCSTRHGWTSTGRRESVAEHSYRLCAMAFLLRDEFPELDMGKVLDMCIVHDWGEAVTGDIPSFLKTDADEAAETDAVGGLTARLPDKKGKLDALFAELLALETPEAKLYKALDRIEAVIQHNEAPLETWIELERTLNLEYG
;
A
#
# COMPACT_ATOMS: atom_id res chain seq x y z
N MET A 1 13.80 17.38 -10.96
CA MET A 1 12.37 17.62 -10.67
C MET A 1 12.15 19.09 -10.37
N THR A 2 11.26 19.76 -11.10
CA THR A 2 10.85 21.15 -10.86
C THR A 2 9.83 21.26 -9.75
N ALA A 3 9.62 22.45 -9.18
CA ALA A 3 8.57 22.68 -8.19
C ALA A 3 7.16 22.37 -8.74
N LYS A 4 6.94 22.65 -10.04
CA LYS A 4 5.67 22.33 -10.70
C LYS A 4 5.42 20.81 -10.77
N GLU A 5 6.40 20.05 -11.25
CA GLU A 5 6.30 18.56 -11.29
C GLU A 5 6.06 17.98 -9.90
N PHE A 6 6.73 18.51 -8.89
CA PHE A 6 6.52 18.09 -7.50
C PHE A 6 5.09 18.34 -7.04
N MET A 7 4.57 19.56 -7.24
CA MET A 7 3.20 19.91 -6.84
C MET A 7 2.15 19.12 -7.62
N ASP A 8 2.32 18.96 -8.93
CA ASP A 8 1.41 18.18 -9.78
C ASP A 8 1.36 16.72 -9.30
N PHE A 9 2.49 16.15 -8.89
CA PHE A 9 2.54 14.78 -8.38
C PHE A 9 1.86 14.66 -7.01
N LEU A 10 2.09 15.61 -6.10
CA LEU A 10 1.41 15.63 -4.79
C LEU A 10 -0.11 15.76 -4.93
N HIS A 11 -0.61 16.52 -5.92
CA HIS A 11 -2.05 16.59 -6.21
C HIS A 11 -2.65 15.25 -6.65
N ILE A 12 -1.85 14.37 -7.29
CA ILE A 12 -2.32 13.02 -7.60
C ILE A 12 -2.36 12.18 -6.32
N LEU A 13 -1.30 12.21 -5.52
CA LEU A 13 -1.24 11.45 -4.26
C LEU A 13 -2.28 11.90 -3.24
N GLU A 14 -2.79 13.15 -3.33
CA GLU A 14 -3.89 13.61 -2.49
C GLU A 14 -5.14 12.72 -2.62
N ARG A 15 -5.35 12.09 -3.80
CA ARG A 15 -6.47 11.19 -4.04
C ARG A 15 -6.47 9.97 -3.13
N MET A 16 -5.31 9.51 -2.65
CA MET A 16 -5.21 8.43 -1.67
C MET A 16 -5.95 8.73 -0.36
N LYS A 17 -6.11 10.01 -0.01
CA LYS A 17 -6.93 10.43 1.13
C LYS A 17 -8.43 10.30 0.87
N CYS A 18 -8.84 10.32 -0.40
CA CYS A 18 -10.23 10.25 -0.84
C CYS A 18 -10.62 8.83 -1.27
N SER A 19 -9.65 7.99 -1.64
CA SER A 19 -9.87 6.57 -1.93
C SER A 19 -10.05 5.81 -0.61
N THR A 20 -11.18 5.12 -0.46
CA THR A 20 -11.48 4.36 0.76
C THR A 20 -11.32 2.87 0.52
N ARG A 21 -10.71 2.20 1.50
CA ARG A 21 -10.53 0.74 1.55
C ARG A 21 -11.80 0.04 2.00
N HIS A 22 -11.80 -1.29 1.87
CA HIS A 22 -12.84 -2.14 2.47
C HIS A 22 -12.67 -2.26 4.00
N GLY A 23 -11.87 -1.47 4.64
CA GLY A 23 -11.67 -1.42 6.08
C GLY A 23 -12.51 -0.33 6.75
N TRP A 24 -12.79 -0.51 8.04
CA TRP A 24 -13.47 0.46 8.88
C TRP A 24 -12.58 0.83 10.06
N THR A 25 -12.56 2.09 10.41
CA THR A 25 -11.88 2.54 11.63
C THR A 25 -12.68 2.15 12.86
N SER A 26 -12.06 2.13 14.04
CA SER A 26 -12.72 1.89 15.33
C SER A 26 -13.86 2.88 15.63
N THR A 27 -13.90 4.02 14.94
CA THR A 27 -14.97 5.03 15.05
C THR A 27 -16.12 4.83 14.06
N GLY A 28 -16.08 3.76 13.25
CA GLY A 28 -17.17 3.38 12.34
C GLY A 28 -17.20 4.16 11.02
N ARG A 29 -16.08 4.77 10.57
CA ARG A 29 -15.95 5.32 9.22
C ARG A 29 -15.05 4.44 8.35
N ARG A 30 -15.17 4.55 7.05
CA ARG A 30 -14.25 3.91 6.12
C ARG A 30 -12.83 4.45 6.30
N GLU A 31 -11.86 3.55 6.28
CA GLU A 31 -10.44 3.86 6.23
C GLU A 31 -10.06 4.36 4.82
N SER A 32 -9.14 5.32 4.72
CA SER A 32 -8.55 5.73 3.44
C SER A 32 -7.26 4.96 3.16
N VAL A 33 -6.90 4.85 1.88
CA VAL A 33 -5.61 4.28 1.45
C VAL A 33 -4.42 5.00 2.09
N ALA A 34 -4.51 6.32 2.24
CA ALA A 34 -3.45 7.10 2.89
C ALA A 34 -3.28 6.77 4.39
N GLU A 35 -4.36 6.45 5.09
CA GLU A 35 -4.32 6.08 6.52
C GLU A 35 -3.70 4.71 6.72
N HIS A 36 -4.08 3.74 5.89
CA HIS A 36 -3.43 2.43 5.81
C HIS A 36 -1.92 2.58 5.57
N SER A 37 -1.54 3.26 4.50
CA SER A 37 -0.14 3.47 4.14
C SER A 37 0.65 4.16 5.25
N TYR A 38 0.05 5.13 5.97
CA TYR A 38 0.69 5.78 7.11
C TYR A 38 0.95 4.78 8.24
N ARG A 39 -0.04 3.97 8.63
CA ARG A 39 0.13 2.99 9.72
C ARG A 39 1.12 1.90 9.34
N LEU A 40 1.11 1.45 8.10
CA LEU A 40 2.10 0.52 7.54
C LEU A 40 3.53 1.09 7.65
N CYS A 41 3.73 2.36 7.26
CA CYS A 41 5.02 3.03 7.43
C CYS A 41 5.44 3.14 8.91
N ALA A 42 4.52 3.41 9.82
CA ALA A 42 4.80 3.45 11.25
C ALA A 42 5.22 2.07 11.78
N MET A 43 4.59 0.98 11.32
CA MET A 43 5.00 -0.39 11.67
C MET A 43 6.42 -0.68 11.19
N ALA A 44 6.74 -0.39 9.92
CA ALA A 44 8.09 -0.57 9.40
C ALA A 44 9.14 0.26 10.15
N PHE A 45 8.80 1.50 10.53
CA PHE A 45 9.68 2.35 11.33
C PHE A 45 9.93 1.79 12.73
N LEU A 46 8.90 1.31 13.41
CA LEU A 46 9.01 0.75 14.78
C LEU A 46 9.80 -0.56 14.82
N LEU A 47 9.75 -1.35 13.75
CA LEU A 47 10.44 -2.63 13.63
C LEU A 47 11.87 -2.51 13.08
N ARG A 48 12.35 -1.30 12.84
CA ARG A 48 13.64 -1.06 12.16
C ARG A 48 14.82 -1.80 12.82
N ASP A 49 14.86 -1.85 14.12
CA ASP A 49 15.97 -2.44 14.88
C ASP A 49 15.80 -3.95 15.11
N GLU A 50 14.61 -4.50 14.77
CA GLU A 50 14.32 -5.94 14.93
C GLU A 50 14.82 -6.77 13.72
N PHE A 51 15.14 -6.13 12.59
CA PHE A 51 15.63 -6.76 11.37
C PHE A 51 16.95 -6.11 10.90
N PRO A 52 18.04 -6.22 11.70
CA PRO A 52 19.30 -5.52 11.40
C PRO A 52 19.99 -6.02 10.12
N GLU A 53 19.61 -7.18 9.60
CA GLU A 53 20.14 -7.77 8.36
C GLU A 53 19.45 -7.23 7.10
N LEU A 54 18.33 -6.49 7.23
CA LEU A 54 17.56 -6.00 6.11
C LEU A 54 17.78 -4.49 5.88
N ASP A 55 17.66 -4.06 4.64
CA ASP A 55 17.54 -2.64 4.31
C ASP A 55 16.13 -2.12 4.69
N MET A 56 15.96 -1.78 5.96
CA MET A 56 14.69 -1.24 6.46
C MET A 56 14.33 0.12 5.86
N GLY A 57 15.31 0.85 5.29
CA GLY A 57 15.03 2.04 4.48
C GLY A 57 14.27 1.68 3.21
N LYS A 58 14.69 0.64 2.51
CA LYS A 58 14.00 0.10 1.33
C LYS A 58 12.62 -0.46 1.69
N VAL A 59 12.48 -1.18 2.81
CA VAL A 59 11.16 -1.65 3.30
C VAL A 59 10.22 -0.47 3.50
N LEU A 60 10.69 0.61 4.13
CA LEU A 60 9.90 1.82 4.33
C LEU A 60 9.52 2.50 3.00
N ASP A 61 10.45 2.56 2.05
CA ASP A 61 10.18 3.08 0.70
C ASP A 61 9.08 2.26 0.01
N MET A 62 9.11 0.92 0.11
CA MET A 62 8.06 0.03 -0.40
C MET A 62 6.73 0.31 0.27
N CYS A 63 6.68 0.45 1.60
CA CYS A 63 5.47 0.79 2.35
C CYS A 63 4.86 2.14 1.91
N ILE A 64 5.70 3.12 1.53
CA ILE A 64 5.24 4.43 1.06
C ILE A 64 4.60 4.33 -0.32
N VAL A 65 5.18 3.55 -1.24
CA VAL A 65 4.82 3.62 -2.67
C VAL A 65 3.83 2.55 -3.10
N HIS A 66 3.63 1.47 -2.33
CA HIS A 66 2.94 0.25 -2.78
C HIS A 66 1.56 0.52 -3.39
N ASP A 67 0.77 1.39 -2.78
CA ASP A 67 -0.59 1.72 -3.20
C ASP A 67 -0.69 3.01 -4.05
N TRP A 68 0.42 3.56 -4.56
CA TRP A 68 0.34 4.77 -5.38
C TRP A 68 -0.52 4.61 -6.64
N GLY A 69 -0.60 3.39 -7.19
CA GLY A 69 -1.50 3.07 -8.30
C GLY A 69 -2.96 3.39 -7.97
N GLU A 70 -3.37 3.14 -6.73
CA GLU A 70 -4.73 3.36 -6.26
C GLU A 70 -5.15 4.85 -6.20
N ALA A 71 -4.20 5.77 -6.24
CA ALA A 71 -4.52 7.19 -6.48
C ALA A 71 -5.18 7.42 -7.85
N VAL A 72 -5.05 6.47 -8.78
CA VAL A 72 -5.60 6.53 -10.14
C VAL A 72 -6.76 5.55 -10.31
N THR A 73 -6.59 4.30 -9.86
CA THR A 73 -7.58 3.22 -10.04
C THR A 73 -8.63 3.17 -8.92
N GLY A 74 -8.32 3.70 -7.74
CA GLY A 74 -9.06 3.42 -6.51
C GLY A 74 -8.68 2.06 -5.91
N ASP A 75 -9.02 1.84 -4.63
CA ASP A 75 -8.83 0.56 -3.94
C ASP A 75 -9.88 -0.46 -4.39
N ILE A 76 -9.40 -1.66 -4.71
CA ILE A 76 -10.24 -2.83 -4.94
C ILE A 76 -9.82 -3.89 -3.92
N PRO A 77 -10.75 -4.40 -3.08
CA PRO A 77 -10.44 -5.44 -2.11
C PRO A 77 -9.73 -6.63 -2.76
N SER A 78 -8.66 -7.13 -2.14
CA SER A 78 -7.79 -8.15 -2.73
C SER A 78 -8.53 -9.42 -3.16
N PHE A 79 -9.60 -9.79 -2.44
CA PHE A 79 -10.44 -10.95 -2.74
C PHE A 79 -11.45 -10.70 -3.89
N LEU A 80 -11.56 -9.47 -4.41
CA LEU A 80 -12.36 -9.11 -5.59
C LEU A 80 -11.50 -8.73 -6.79
N LYS A 81 -10.19 -8.54 -6.58
CA LYS A 81 -9.26 -8.08 -7.60
C LYS A 81 -9.09 -9.13 -8.70
N THR A 82 -9.18 -8.69 -9.95
CA THR A 82 -8.98 -9.52 -11.15
C THR A 82 -7.65 -9.22 -11.82
N ASP A 83 -7.18 -10.11 -12.70
CA ASP A 83 -5.97 -9.87 -13.52
C ASP A 83 -6.05 -8.55 -14.31
N ALA A 84 -7.25 -8.14 -14.75
CA ALA A 84 -7.46 -6.87 -15.45
C ALA A 84 -7.26 -5.67 -14.52
N ASP A 85 -7.66 -5.78 -13.26
CA ASP A 85 -7.47 -4.74 -12.25
C ASP A 85 -5.98 -4.60 -11.89
N GLU A 86 -5.26 -5.72 -11.75
CA GLU A 86 -3.81 -5.71 -11.52
C GLU A 86 -3.04 -5.09 -12.70
N ALA A 87 -3.45 -5.38 -13.94
CA ALA A 87 -2.87 -4.76 -15.13
C ALA A 87 -3.14 -3.26 -15.15
N ALA A 88 -4.36 -2.81 -14.83
CA ALA A 88 -4.73 -1.40 -14.79
C ALA A 88 -3.93 -0.64 -13.71
N GLU A 89 -3.71 -1.25 -12.56
CA GLU A 89 -2.89 -0.67 -11.49
C GLU A 89 -1.42 -0.56 -11.90
N THR A 90 -0.88 -1.60 -12.55
CA THR A 90 0.48 -1.58 -13.11
C THR A 90 0.65 -0.47 -14.14
N ASP A 91 -0.31 -0.29 -15.03
CA ASP A 91 -0.31 0.80 -16.02
C ASP A 91 -0.40 2.17 -15.34
N ALA A 92 -1.22 2.30 -14.30
CA ALA A 92 -1.34 3.51 -13.50
C ALA A 92 0.01 3.87 -12.84
N VAL A 93 0.70 2.91 -12.23
CA VAL A 93 2.04 3.09 -11.66
C VAL A 93 3.02 3.54 -12.74
N GLY A 94 3.04 2.90 -13.91
CA GLY A 94 3.88 3.30 -15.04
C GLY A 94 3.63 4.75 -15.49
N GLY A 95 2.36 5.16 -15.54
CA GLY A 95 1.95 6.53 -15.81
C GLY A 95 2.39 7.53 -14.74
N LEU A 96 2.41 7.13 -13.47
CA LEU A 96 2.88 7.95 -12.36
C LEU A 96 4.40 8.13 -12.39
N THR A 97 5.17 7.04 -12.54
CA THR A 97 6.64 7.11 -12.57
C THR A 97 7.15 7.92 -13.77
N ALA A 98 6.45 7.86 -14.90
CA ALA A 98 6.77 8.67 -16.09
C ALA A 98 6.67 10.20 -15.85
N ARG A 99 5.90 10.64 -14.84
CA ARG A 99 5.81 12.07 -14.46
C ARG A 99 7.03 12.57 -13.69
N LEU A 100 7.89 11.66 -13.24
CA LEU A 100 9.09 11.95 -12.45
C LEU A 100 10.33 11.39 -13.16
N PRO A 101 10.72 11.94 -14.34
CA PRO A 101 11.77 11.37 -15.18
C PRO A 101 13.11 11.17 -14.45
N ASP A 102 13.47 12.10 -13.56
CA ASP A 102 14.72 12.03 -12.76
C ASP A 102 14.69 10.90 -11.72
N LYS A 103 13.53 10.37 -11.38
CA LYS A 103 13.33 9.31 -10.37
C LYS A 103 12.79 8.02 -10.96
N LYS A 104 12.33 8.05 -12.21
CA LYS A 104 11.65 6.93 -12.87
C LYS A 104 12.39 5.61 -12.70
N GLY A 105 13.67 5.56 -13.02
CA GLY A 105 14.43 4.30 -12.97
C GLY A 105 14.51 3.70 -11.56
N LYS A 106 14.59 4.53 -10.51
CA LYS A 106 14.58 4.04 -9.12
C LYS A 106 13.19 3.56 -8.70
N LEU A 107 12.15 4.29 -9.09
CA LEU A 107 10.77 3.93 -8.78
C LEU A 107 10.36 2.65 -9.51
N ASP A 108 10.66 2.54 -10.81
CA ASP A 108 10.36 1.33 -11.58
C ASP A 108 11.07 0.09 -11.00
N ALA A 109 12.33 0.22 -10.57
CA ALA A 109 13.06 -0.87 -9.93
C ALA A 109 12.43 -1.26 -8.58
N LEU A 110 12.01 -0.27 -7.76
CA LEU A 110 11.37 -0.50 -6.48
C LEU A 110 10.00 -1.20 -6.67
N PHE A 111 9.20 -0.75 -7.62
CA PHE A 111 7.92 -1.39 -7.95
C PHE A 111 8.11 -2.81 -8.50
N ALA A 112 9.10 -3.04 -9.36
CA ALA A 112 9.41 -4.38 -9.84
C ALA A 112 9.80 -5.32 -8.70
N GLU A 113 10.61 -4.85 -7.74
CA GLU A 113 11.04 -5.65 -6.59
C GLU A 113 9.88 -5.97 -5.64
N LEU A 114 9.05 -4.96 -5.31
CA LEU A 114 7.91 -5.19 -4.43
C LEU A 114 6.84 -6.11 -5.03
N LEU A 115 6.67 -6.11 -6.36
CA LEU A 115 5.75 -7.02 -7.05
C LEU A 115 6.32 -8.44 -7.18
N ALA A 116 7.63 -8.59 -7.39
CA ALA A 116 8.28 -9.90 -7.50
C ALA A 116 8.26 -10.68 -6.19
N LEU A 117 8.26 -10.03 -5.04
CA LEU A 117 8.28 -10.63 -3.69
C LEU A 117 9.42 -11.65 -3.50
N GLU A 118 10.56 -11.46 -4.17
CA GLU A 118 11.69 -12.38 -4.09
C GLU A 118 12.66 -12.01 -2.97
N THR A 119 12.92 -10.72 -2.76
CA THR A 119 13.85 -10.22 -1.74
C THR A 119 13.27 -10.31 -0.33
N PRO A 120 14.11 -10.42 0.70
CA PRO A 120 13.64 -10.41 2.09
C PRO A 120 12.90 -9.11 2.44
N GLU A 121 13.35 -7.96 1.91
CA GLU A 121 12.71 -6.67 2.11
C GLU A 121 11.30 -6.64 1.52
N ALA A 122 11.11 -7.13 0.28
CA ALA A 122 9.80 -7.20 -0.36
C ALA A 122 8.86 -8.17 0.39
N LYS A 123 9.39 -9.29 0.90
CA LYS A 123 8.62 -10.23 1.73
C LYS A 123 8.20 -9.61 3.06
N LEU A 124 9.11 -8.89 3.73
CA LEU A 124 8.79 -8.20 4.98
C LEU A 124 7.75 -7.10 4.76
N TYR A 125 7.95 -6.25 3.74
CA TYR A 125 6.94 -5.25 3.37
C TYR A 125 5.56 -5.90 3.20
N LYS A 126 5.47 -6.99 2.43
CA LYS A 126 4.17 -7.65 2.16
C LYS A 126 3.56 -8.31 3.40
N ALA A 127 4.39 -8.84 4.30
CA ALA A 127 3.93 -9.35 5.58
C ALA A 127 3.33 -8.23 6.44
N LEU A 128 4.01 -7.06 6.51
CA LEU A 128 3.52 -5.90 7.25
C LEU A 128 2.20 -5.35 6.68
N ASP A 129 2.07 -5.27 5.37
CA ASP A 129 0.85 -4.87 4.68
C ASP A 129 -0.34 -5.75 5.06
N ARG A 130 -0.15 -7.09 5.03
CA ARG A 130 -1.19 -8.04 5.43
C ARG A 130 -1.54 -7.94 6.92
N ILE A 131 -0.53 -7.83 7.77
CA ILE A 131 -0.74 -7.71 9.22
C ILE A 131 -1.47 -6.41 9.55
N GLU A 132 -1.14 -5.31 8.87
CA GLU A 132 -1.82 -4.03 9.03
C GLU A 132 -3.32 -4.17 8.75
N ALA A 133 -3.69 -4.80 7.63
CA ALA A 133 -5.09 -5.04 7.27
C ALA A 133 -5.82 -5.90 8.32
N VAL A 134 -5.18 -6.97 8.84
CA VAL A 134 -5.74 -7.82 9.90
C VAL A 134 -5.95 -7.02 11.20
N ILE A 135 -4.98 -6.19 11.60
CA ILE A 135 -5.09 -5.34 12.79
C ILE A 135 -6.26 -4.37 12.60
N GLN A 136 -6.37 -3.72 11.44
CA GLN A 136 -7.47 -2.79 11.16
C GLN A 136 -8.84 -3.48 11.24
N HIS A 137 -8.98 -4.67 10.67
CA HIS A 137 -10.21 -5.46 10.80
C HIS A 137 -10.54 -5.78 12.26
N ASN A 138 -9.55 -6.19 13.06
CA ASN A 138 -9.75 -6.53 14.47
C ASN A 138 -10.13 -5.31 15.34
N GLU A 139 -9.76 -4.11 14.93
CA GLU A 139 -10.16 -2.86 15.59
C GLU A 139 -11.55 -2.35 15.14
N ALA A 140 -12.05 -2.84 14.01
CA ALA A 140 -13.34 -2.46 13.46
C ALA A 140 -14.51 -3.16 14.18
N PRO A 141 -15.70 -2.54 14.25
CA PRO A 141 -16.90 -3.20 14.79
C PRO A 141 -17.25 -4.48 14.01
N LEU A 142 -17.55 -5.57 14.72
CA LEU A 142 -17.86 -6.88 14.11
C LEU A 142 -19.00 -6.86 13.08
N GLU A 143 -19.95 -5.95 13.23
CA GLU A 143 -21.05 -5.75 12.29
C GLU A 143 -20.60 -5.23 10.93
N THR A 144 -19.37 -4.72 10.81
CA THR A 144 -18.80 -4.26 9.54
C THR A 144 -18.16 -5.39 8.74
N TRP A 145 -17.93 -6.55 9.37
CA TRP A 145 -17.29 -7.69 8.76
C TRP A 145 -18.26 -8.46 7.84
N ILE A 146 -17.81 -8.78 6.64
CA ILE A 146 -18.50 -9.74 5.77
C ILE A 146 -18.13 -11.17 6.15
N GLU A 147 -18.97 -12.15 5.76
CA GLU A 147 -18.79 -13.56 6.13
C GLU A 147 -17.44 -14.12 5.66
N LEU A 148 -16.99 -13.71 4.48
CA LEU A 148 -15.70 -14.13 3.93
C LEU A 148 -14.51 -13.71 4.82
N GLU A 149 -14.55 -12.53 5.39
CA GLU A 149 -13.47 -11.98 6.22
C GLU A 149 -13.30 -12.74 7.53
N ARG A 150 -14.37 -13.32 8.05
CA ARG A 150 -14.33 -14.17 9.24
C ARG A 150 -13.45 -15.41 9.06
N THR A 151 -13.30 -15.88 7.81
CA THR A 151 -12.43 -17.00 7.46
C THR A 151 -11.06 -16.51 7.02
N LEU A 152 -11.02 -15.51 6.15
CA LEU A 152 -9.76 -14.97 5.60
C LEU A 152 -8.83 -14.43 6.69
N ASN A 153 -9.33 -13.72 7.68
CA ASN A 153 -8.49 -13.17 8.76
C ASN A 153 -7.79 -14.25 9.62
N LEU A 154 -8.25 -15.49 9.58
CA LEU A 154 -7.56 -16.61 10.24
C LEU A 154 -6.40 -17.17 9.41
N GLU A 155 -6.41 -16.93 8.10
CA GLU A 155 -5.44 -17.48 7.15
C GLU A 155 -4.40 -16.42 6.71
N TYR A 156 -4.70 -15.14 6.89
CA TYR A 156 -3.88 -14.03 6.39
C TYR A 156 -2.71 -13.64 7.31
N GLY A 157 -2.71 -14.09 8.57
CA GLY A 157 -1.71 -13.72 9.59
C GLY A 157 -0.44 -14.56 9.61
#